data_2bd41f305923ca4948483e9e455180f7
#
_entry.id   2bd41f305923ca4948483e9e455180f7
#
_cell.length_a   1.000
_cell.length_b   1.000
_cell.length_c   1.000
_cell.angle_alpha   90.00
_cell.angle_beta   90.00
_cell.angle_gamma   90.00
#
_symmetry.space_group_name_H-M   'P 1'
#
loop_
_entity.id
_entity.type
_entity.pdbx_description
1 polymer ?
#
loop_
_entity_poly.entity_id
_entity_poly.type
_entity_poly.pdbx_seq_one_letter_code
_entity_poly.pdbx_strand_id
1 'polypeptide(L)'
;GCETCSGETDGTGTIVDNDSDDDGVCDADEIAGCQDASACNYNAAATDDDSSCVYATGCETCSGETDGTGTIVDNDSDDDGVCDADEVVGCQDSSACNYNASATDAGSCTYATEACATCSGATDGSGTVVDNDSDDDGVCDADEIAGCQDLSACNYNAAATDDDSSCVYATGCETCSGETDGTGTIVDNDSDDDGVCDADEVAGCQDALACNYNAAATDNDSSCVYATGCETCSGETDGTGTIVDNDSDDDGVCDADEIAGC
;
A
#
# COMPACT_ATOMS: atom_id res chain seq x y z
N GLY A 1 8.86 81.92 38.33
CA GLY A 1 9.43 81.73 37.04
C GLY A 1 10.89 81.36 37.11
N CYS A 2 11.35 80.86 36.03
CA CYS A 2 12.75 80.39 35.86
C CYS A 2 13.73 81.53 35.52
N GLU A 3 13.26 82.76 35.58
CA GLU A 3 14.04 83.94 35.26
C GLU A 3 15.12 84.23 36.34
N THR A 4 16.30 84.57 35.93
CA THR A 4 17.40 85.03 36.78
C THR A 4 17.93 86.37 36.35
N CYS A 5 18.61 87.10 37.21
CA CYS A 5 19.33 88.32 36.82
C CYS A 5 20.72 88.01 36.28
N SER A 6 21.17 88.69 35.23
CA SER A 6 22.49 88.48 34.60
C SER A 6 23.70 88.73 35.52
N GLY A 7 23.49 89.13 36.78
CA GLY A 7 24.56 89.26 37.82
C GLY A 7 25.36 90.50 37.70
N GLU A 8 25.11 91.46 36.83
CA GLU A 8 25.76 92.77 36.77
C GLU A 8 25.30 93.62 37.96
N THR A 9 26.26 94.27 38.60
CA THR A 9 26.03 95.13 39.80
C THR A 9 26.06 96.61 39.42
N ASP A 10 26.26 96.97 38.16
CA ASP A 10 26.41 98.37 37.66
C ASP A 10 25.12 98.97 37.13
N GLY A 11 23.98 98.29 37.35
CA GLY A 11 22.64 98.72 36.86
C GLY A 11 22.34 98.42 35.45
N THR A 12 23.16 97.63 34.76
CA THR A 12 22.95 97.14 33.34
C THR A 12 22.40 95.73 33.32
N GLY A 13 22.12 95.10 34.47
CA GLY A 13 21.59 93.79 34.55
C GLY A 13 20.27 93.61 33.80
N THR A 14 20.17 92.49 33.09
CA THR A 14 18.98 92.09 32.34
C THR A 14 18.38 90.85 32.93
N ILE A 15 17.12 90.62 32.71
CA ILE A 15 16.46 89.37 32.99
C ILE A 15 16.96 88.27 31.96
N VAL A 16 17.45 87.20 32.48
CA VAL A 16 17.82 86.01 31.69
C VAL A 16 16.67 85.02 31.86
N ASP A 17 16.06 84.69 30.76
CA ASP A 17 15.06 83.67 30.67
C ASP A 17 15.75 82.28 30.67
N ASN A 18 15.38 81.40 31.55
CA ASN A 18 15.90 80.02 31.65
C ASN A 18 14.74 79.01 31.50
N ASP A 19 13.75 79.34 30.69
CA ASP A 19 12.65 78.51 30.28
C ASP A 19 12.48 78.70 28.77
N SER A 20 13.31 78.00 28.02
CA SER A 20 13.56 78.28 26.61
C SER A 20 12.37 77.93 25.67
N ASP A 21 11.46 77.08 26.11
CA ASP A 21 10.26 76.65 25.39
C ASP A 21 8.95 77.16 26.02
N ASP A 22 9.05 77.88 27.14
CA ASP A 22 7.93 78.54 27.86
C ASP A 22 6.90 77.51 28.41
N ASP A 23 7.28 76.27 28.74
CA ASP A 23 6.41 75.21 29.25
C ASP A 23 6.19 75.30 30.77
N GLY A 24 7.00 76.12 31.48
CA GLY A 24 6.93 76.36 32.93
C GLY A 24 7.92 75.53 33.74
N VAL A 25 8.78 74.70 33.14
CA VAL A 25 9.93 74.02 33.74
C VAL A 25 11.18 74.79 33.32
N CYS A 26 12.10 74.94 34.25
CA CYS A 26 13.36 75.64 33.96
C CYS A 26 14.32 74.75 33.17
N ASP A 27 15.07 75.30 32.19
CA ASP A 27 16.08 74.60 31.40
C ASP A 27 16.96 73.62 32.21
N ALA A 28 17.27 74.01 33.48
CA ALA A 28 18.11 73.20 34.37
C ALA A 28 17.38 71.99 35.02
N ASP A 29 16.06 72.02 35.01
CA ASP A 29 15.20 71.01 35.61
C ASP A 29 14.52 70.13 34.51
N GLU A 30 14.74 70.44 33.18
CA GLU A 30 14.28 69.73 32.08
C GLU A 30 14.72 68.25 32.04
N ILE A 31 13.81 67.36 31.72
CA ILE A 31 14.05 65.95 31.47
C ILE A 31 13.81 65.71 29.96
N ALA A 32 14.89 65.62 29.22
CA ALA A 32 14.82 65.34 27.80
C ALA A 32 14.41 63.89 27.55
N GLY A 33 13.53 63.66 26.55
CA GLY A 33 13.07 62.31 26.16
C GLY A 33 11.89 62.35 25.21
N CYS A 34 11.50 61.22 24.71
CA CYS A 34 10.35 61.08 23.83
C CYS A 34 9.04 61.31 24.58
N GLN A 35 8.27 62.32 24.19
CA GLN A 35 6.98 62.68 24.80
C GLN A 35 5.76 62.02 24.08
N ASP A 36 5.97 61.29 22.97
CA ASP A 36 4.88 60.62 22.26
C ASP A 36 4.56 59.26 22.92
N ALA A 37 3.37 59.12 23.50
CA ALA A 37 2.92 57.90 24.16
C ALA A 37 2.74 56.72 23.20
N SER A 38 2.81 56.93 21.90
CA SER A 38 2.78 55.86 20.90
C SER A 38 4.18 55.31 20.53
N ALA A 39 5.23 55.99 20.96
CA ALA A 39 6.62 55.54 20.76
C ALA A 39 7.02 54.46 21.78
N CYS A 40 7.88 53.56 21.37
CA CYS A 40 8.38 52.48 22.25
C CYS A 40 9.22 53.01 23.41
N ASN A 41 9.99 54.06 23.19
CA ASN A 41 10.81 54.72 24.19
C ASN A 41 10.14 55.95 24.84
N TYR A 42 8.80 55.92 24.92
CA TYR A 42 8.03 56.97 25.61
C TYR A 42 8.51 57.15 27.03
N ASN A 43 8.75 58.40 27.42
CA ASN A 43 9.10 58.80 28.79
C ASN A 43 8.01 59.68 29.40
N ALA A 44 7.20 59.13 30.26
CA ALA A 44 6.11 59.87 30.93
C ALA A 44 6.60 61.02 31.84
N ALA A 45 7.88 61.04 32.19
CA ALA A 45 8.52 62.09 32.99
C ALA A 45 9.23 63.16 32.14
N ALA A 46 9.34 62.97 30.81
CA ALA A 46 9.98 63.94 29.94
C ALA A 46 9.19 65.23 29.89
N THR A 47 9.90 66.35 30.11
CA THR A 47 9.39 67.72 30.04
C THR A 47 9.84 68.44 28.74
N ASP A 48 10.93 67.94 28.10
CA ASP A 48 11.44 68.43 26.80
C ASP A 48 11.51 67.30 25.77
N ASP A 49 10.96 67.51 24.59
CA ASP A 49 11.00 66.54 23.50
C ASP A 49 12.33 66.60 22.75
N ASP A 50 13.15 65.57 22.94
CA ASP A 50 14.48 65.46 22.34
C ASP A 50 14.46 64.87 20.91
N SER A 51 13.29 64.65 20.37
CA SER A 51 13.08 64.01 19.03
C SER A 51 13.65 62.60 18.91
N SER A 52 13.82 61.91 20.04
CA SER A 52 14.38 60.55 20.08
C SER A 52 13.33 59.42 19.88
N CYS A 53 12.07 59.78 19.62
CA CYS A 53 10.97 58.80 19.53
C CYS A 53 11.25 57.72 18.50
N VAL A 54 11.12 56.44 18.94
CA VAL A 54 11.21 55.24 18.07
C VAL A 54 9.88 54.52 18.08
N TYR A 55 9.50 54.01 16.91
CA TYR A 55 8.18 53.41 16.68
C TYR A 55 8.31 52.03 16.14
N ALA A 56 7.50 51.10 16.64
CA ALA A 56 7.37 49.77 16.12
C ALA A 56 6.67 49.81 14.77
N THR A 57 7.11 48.99 13.83
CA THR A 57 6.57 48.83 12.46
C THR A 57 6.41 47.36 12.10
N GLY A 58 5.43 47.05 11.23
CA GLY A 58 5.21 45.68 10.78
C GLY A 58 4.88 44.74 11.94
N CYS A 59 5.70 43.73 12.15
CA CYS A 59 5.55 42.73 13.24
C CYS A 59 6.10 43.17 14.56
N GLU A 60 6.81 44.31 14.62
CA GLU A 60 7.41 44.79 15.85
C GLU A 60 6.37 45.23 16.88
N THR A 61 6.71 45.15 18.16
CA THR A 61 5.92 45.69 19.27
C THR A 61 6.85 46.47 20.23
N CYS A 62 6.25 47.28 21.09
CA CYS A 62 7.03 47.95 22.15
C CYS A 62 7.09 47.06 23.41
N SER A 63 8.20 47.09 24.13
CA SER A 63 8.40 46.35 25.39
C SER A 63 7.48 46.81 26.51
N GLY A 64 6.93 48.03 26.40
CA GLY A 64 5.86 48.54 27.27
C GLY A 64 6.32 49.37 28.47
N GLU A 65 7.62 49.67 28.62
CA GLU A 65 8.12 50.63 29.61
C GLU A 65 7.71 52.05 29.22
N THR A 66 7.50 52.92 30.22
CA THR A 66 7.09 54.31 30.05
C THR A 66 8.02 55.32 30.72
N ASP A 67 9.26 54.91 30.97
CA ASP A 67 10.31 55.67 31.62
C ASP A 67 11.47 56.07 30.68
N GLY A 68 11.23 55.94 29.37
CA GLY A 68 12.23 56.20 28.34
C GLY A 68 13.14 55.04 28.04
N THR A 69 13.04 53.92 28.77
CA THR A 69 13.90 52.73 28.57
C THR A 69 13.28 51.69 27.63
N GLY A 70 12.05 51.93 27.19
CA GLY A 70 11.32 50.99 26.29
C GLY A 70 12.05 50.82 24.97
N THR A 71 11.97 49.60 24.45
CA THR A 71 12.64 49.16 23.22
C THR A 71 11.63 48.55 22.23
N ILE A 72 12.06 48.48 20.99
CA ILE A 72 11.35 47.68 19.98
C ILE A 72 11.65 46.21 20.28
N VAL A 73 10.59 45.39 20.21
CA VAL A 73 10.64 43.93 20.25
C VAL A 73 10.29 43.44 18.87
N ASP A 74 11.20 42.73 18.25
CA ASP A 74 11.02 42.07 16.97
C ASP A 74 10.24 40.77 17.19
N ASN A 75 9.17 40.56 16.39
CA ASN A 75 8.33 39.37 16.40
C ASN A 75 8.24 38.77 14.97
N ASP A 76 9.31 38.87 14.19
CA ASP A 76 9.53 38.26 12.89
C ASP A 76 10.95 37.67 12.91
N SER A 77 11.06 36.48 13.50
CA SER A 77 12.35 35.87 13.85
C SER A 77 13.23 35.50 12.66
N ASP A 78 12.65 35.31 11.48
CA ASP A 78 13.37 34.94 10.25
C ASP A 78 13.35 36.06 9.19
N ASP A 79 12.72 37.20 9.47
CA ASP A 79 12.65 38.38 8.62
C ASP A 79 11.95 38.14 7.26
N ASP A 80 10.98 37.20 7.18
CA ASP A 80 10.27 36.87 5.94
C ASP A 80 9.05 37.78 5.70
N GLY A 81 8.65 38.56 6.70
CA GLY A 81 7.53 39.52 6.67
C GLY A 81 6.21 38.94 7.19
N VAL A 82 6.20 37.74 7.73
CA VAL A 82 5.12 37.12 8.52
C VAL A 82 5.52 37.15 9.99
N CYS A 83 4.62 37.58 10.85
CA CYS A 83 4.93 37.64 12.28
C CYS A 83 4.95 36.25 12.89
N ASP A 84 5.85 35.96 13.87
CA ASP A 84 5.98 34.66 14.56
C ASP A 84 4.65 34.07 14.99
N ALA A 85 3.67 34.91 15.36
CA ALA A 85 2.34 34.47 15.82
C ALA A 85 1.42 34.00 14.67
N ASP A 86 1.71 34.41 13.44
CA ASP A 86 0.95 34.09 12.23
C ASP A 86 1.64 33.03 11.36
N GLU A 87 2.83 32.56 11.79
CA GLU A 87 3.60 31.54 11.13
C GLU A 87 2.84 30.22 11.01
N VAL A 88 2.92 29.60 9.82
CA VAL A 88 2.43 28.28 9.53
C VAL A 88 3.61 27.37 9.19
N VAL A 89 4.05 26.59 10.15
CA VAL A 89 5.13 25.63 9.94
C VAL A 89 4.66 24.47 9.07
N GLY A 90 5.35 24.17 7.97
CA GLY A 90 5.00 23.08 7.08
C GLY A 90 6.05 22.83 5.99
N CYS A 91 5.93 21.71 5.28
CA CYS A 91 6.83 21.42 4.17
C CYS A 91 6.53 22.35 2.98
N GLN A 92 7.52 23.13 2.57
CA GLN A 92 7.43 24.08 1.45
C GLN A 92 7.87 23.48 0.11
N ASP A 93 8.34 22.23 0.08
CA ASP A 93 8.73 21.54 -1.16
C ASP A 93 7.51 20.88 -1.80
N SER A 94 7.12 21.36 -2.98
CA SER A 94 5.97 20.87 -3.77
C SER A 94 6.13 19.43 -4.27
N SER A 95 7.32 18.85 -4.19
CA SER A 95 7.58 17.45 -4.53
C SER A 95 7.37 16.49 -3.35
N ALA A 96 7.24 17.01 -2.14
CA ALA A 96 6.98 16.21 -0.95
C ALA A 96 5.50 15.83 -0.83
N CYS A 97 5.25 14.65 -0.25
CA CYS A 97 3.89 14.16 -0.04
C CYS A 97 3.09 15.04 0.93
N ASN A 98 3.74 15.56 1.97
CA ASN A 98 3.15 16.47 2.96
C ASN A 98 3.37 17.96 2.64
N TYR A 99 3.46 18.30 1.36
CA TYR A 99 3.53 19.69 0.93
C TYR A 99 2.38 20.53 1.50
N ASN A 100 2.71 21.69 2.05
CA ASN A 100 1.74 22.66 2.52
C ASN A 100 1.91 23.98 1.77
N ALA A 101 0.99 24.27 0.86
CA ALA A 101 1.00 25.49 0.06
C ALA A 101 0.82 26.78 0.88
N SER A 102 0.36 26.67 2.13
CA SER A 102 0.16 27.79 3.06
C SER A 102 1.29 27.93 4.09
N ALA A 103 2.33 27.07 4.01
CA ALA A 103 3.45 27.16 4.94
C ALA A 103 4.27 28.43 4.67
N THR A 104 4.47 29.23 5.71
CA THR A 104 5.32 30.41 5.74
C THR A 104 6.68 30.04 6.34
N ASP A 105 6.72 29.11 7.27
CA ASP A 105 7.93 28.62 7.92
C ASP A 105 8.24 27.17 7.53
N ALA A 106 9.54 26.86 7.35
CA ALA A 106 9.98 25.57 6.83
C ALA A 106 9.84 24.44 7.85
N GLY A 107 8.98 23.46 7.53
CA GLY A 107 8.81 22.23 8.28
C GLY A 107 9.46 21.01 7.63
N SER A 108 9.32 19.84 8.27
CA SER A 108 9.86 18.58 7.76
C SER A 108 9.09 18.08 6.53
N CYS A 109 9.82 17.66 5.49
CA CYS A 109 9.26 17.10 4.28
C CYS A 109 9.34 15.57 4.27
N THR A 110 8.28 14.92 3.77
CA THR A 110 8.17 13.47 3.60
C THR A 110 8.02 13.16 2.11
N TYR A 111 8.80 12.21 1.61
CA TYR A 111 8.85 11.86 0.19
C TYR A 111 8.49 10.40 -0.02
N ALA A 112 7.84 10.10 -1.15
CA ALA A 112 7.73 8.74 -1.66
C ALA A 112 9.10 8.33 -2.23
N THR A 113 9.79 7.41 -1.56
CA THR A 113 11.16 6.98 -1.91
C THR A 113 11.23 5.57 -2.46
N GLU A 114 10.18 4.79 -2.29
CA GLU A 114 10.07 3.41 -2.76
C GLU A 114 9.51 3.35 -4.18
N ALA A 115 9.80 2.28 -4.90
CA ALA A 115 9.52 2.20 -6.33
C ALA A 115 8.03 2.34 -6.67
N CYS A 116 7.16 1.78 -5.83
CA CYS A 116 5.72 1.79 -6.02
C CYS A 116 5.00 2.88 -5.22
N ALA A 117 5.71 3.56 -4.30
CA ALA A 117 5.11 4.56 -3.44
C ALA A 117 4.74 5.83 -4.20
N THR A 118 3.59 6.40 -3.87
CA THR A 118 3.09 7.68 -4.41
C THR A 118 2.66 8.61 -3.28
N CYS A 119 2.43 9.88 -3.61
CA CYS A 119 1.83 10.82 -2.67
C CYS A 119 0.30 10.83 -2.82
N SER A 120 -0.41 10.99 -1.70
CA SER A 120 -1.89 11.10 -1.67
C SER A 120 -2.46 12.32 -2.42
N GLY A 121 -1.59 13.33 -2.73
CA GLY A 121 -1.95 14.51 -3.51
C GLY A 121 -2.58 15.66 -2.74
N ALA A 122 -2.67 15.60 -1.41
CA ALA A 122 -3.06 16.75 -0.60
C ALA A 122 -1.95 17.82 -0.60
N THR A 123 -2.35 19.11 -0.54
CA THR A 123 -1.44 20.26 -0.60
C THR A 123 -1.60 21.19 0.62
N ASP A 124 -2.18 20.69 1.69
CA ASP A 124 -2.46 21.40 2.94
C ASP A 124 -1.61 20.90 4.12
N GLY A 125 -0.54 20.16 3.83
CA GLY A 125 0.31 19.52 4.82
C GLY A 125 -0.17 18.18 5.35
N SER A 126 -1.41 17.75 5.02
CA SER A 126 -1.99 16.48 5.46
C SER A 126 -1.64 15.29 4.56
N GLY A 127 -0.94 15.54 3.46
CA GLY A 127 -0.57 14.51 2.51
C GLY A 127 0.36 13.44 3.10
N THR A 128 0.16 12.21 2.66
CA THR A 128 0.91 11.03 3.11
C THR A 128 1.51 10.27 1.94
N VAL A 129 2.49 9.44 2.23
CA VAL A 129 2.96 8.41 1.30
C VAL A 129 1.90 7.32 1.23
N VAL A 130 1.56 6.91 0.02
CA VAL A 130 0.69 5.77 -0.28
C VAL A 130 1.58 4.66 -0.81
N ASP A 131 1.55 3.54 -0.15
CA ASP A 131 2.17 2.31 -0.59
C ASP A 131 1.26 1.63 -1.61
N ASN A 132 1.81 1.21 -2.75
CA ASN A 132 1.12 0.51 -3.81
C ASN A 132 1.86 -0.79 -4.18
N ASP A 133 2.46 -1.44 -3.18
CA ASP A 133 3.10 -2.75 -3.23
C ASP A 133 2.67 -3.50 -1.96
N SER A 134 1.48 -4.12 -2.04
CA SER A 134 0.76 -4.64 -0.85
C SER A 134 1.41 -5.85 -0.21
N ASP A 135 2.24 -6.59 -0.94
CA ASP A 135 2.95 -7.79 -0.47
C ASP A 135 4.47 -7.60 -0.37
N ASP A 136 4.98 -6.40 -0.70
CA ASP A 136 6.38 -6.00 -0.62
C ASP A 136 7.32 -6.86 -1.50
N ASP A 137 6.85 -7.39 -2.64
CA ASP A 137 7.66 -8.22 -3.55
C ASP A 137 8.46 -7.40 -4.57
N GLY A 138 8.17 -6.11 -4.69
CA GLY A 138 8.83 -5.15 -5.60
C GLY A 138 8.13 -4.98 -6.94
N VAL A 139 6.96 -5.56 -7.13
CA VAL A 139 6.02 -5.30 -8.23
C VAL A 139 4.87 -4.46 -7.67
N CYS A 140 4.50 -3.39 -8.36
CA CYS A 140 3.41 -2.55 -7.88
C CYS A 140 2.05 -3.24 -8.09
N ASP A 141 1.09 -3.08 -7.16
CA ASP A 141 -0.26 -3.65 -7.22
C ASP A 141 -0.92 -3.52 -8.61
N ALA A 142 -0.62 -2.43 -9.33
CA ALA A 142 -1.18 -2.16 -10.65
C ALA A 142 -0.54 -2.99 -11.79
N ASP A 143 0.65 -3.51 -11.56
CA ASP A 143 1.44 -4.29 -12.51
C ASP A 143 1.43 -5.79 -12.16
N GLU A 144 0.76 -6.17 -11.05
CA GLU A 144 0.61 -7.53 -10.61
C GLU A 144 -0.11 -8.42 -11.64
N ILE A 145 0.40 -9.63 -11.77
CA ILE A 145 -0.21 -10.71 -12.55
C ILE A 145 -0.62 -11.80 -11.57
N ALA A 146 -1.91 -11.87 -11.28
CA ALA A 146 -2.46 -12.88 -10.40
C ALA A 146 -2.43 -14.26 -11.07
N GLY A 147 -2.10 -15.31 -10.32
CA GLY A 147 -2.08 -16.69 -10.82
C GLY A 147 -1.40 -17.66 -9.88
N CYS A 148 -1.50 -18.95 -10.17
CA CYS A 148 -0.87 -20.00 -9.40
C CYS A 148 0.67 -19.95 -9.57
N GLN A 149 1.40 -19.75 -8.48
CA GLN A 149 2.88 -19.71 -8.46
C GLN A 149 3.53 -21.06 -8.12
N ASP A 150 2.76 -22.12 -7.83
CA ASP A 150 3.30 -23.45 -7.51
C ASP A 150 3.59 -24.26 -8.77
N LEU A 151 4.88 -24.55 -9.01
CA LEU A 151 5.40 -25.37 -10.13
C LEU A 151 4.78 -26.77 -10.21
N SER A 152 4.22 -27.29 -9.11
CA SER A 152 3.59 -28.63 -9.08
C SER A 152 2.11 -28.60 -9.47
N ALA A 153 1.51 -27.42 -9.56
CA ALA A 153 0.13 -27.26 -9.97
C ALA A 153 -0.03 -27.36 -11.50
N CYS A 154 -1.16 -27.89 -11.95
CA CYS A 154 -1.45 -28.02 -13.38
C CYS A 154 -1.61 -26.66 -14.07
N ASN A 155 -2.17 -25.69 -13.37
CA ASN A 155 -2.36 -24.32 -13.84
C ASN A 155 -1.26 -23.36 -13.39
N TYR A 156 -0.02 -23.86 -13.20
CA TYR A 156 1.13 -23.02 -12.90
C TYR A 156 1.28 -21.90 -13.94
N ASN A 157 1.48 -20.68 -13.47
CA ASN A 157 1.75 -19.51 -14.31
C ASN A 157 3.14 -18.94 -14.00
N ALA A 158 4.08 -19.16 -14.90
CA ALA A 158 5.46 -18.67 -14.74
C ALA A 158 5.60 -17.13 -14.77
N ALA A 159 4.56 -16.42 -15.22
CA ALA A 159 4.51 -14.97 -15.27
C ALA A 159 3.75 -14.36 -14.07
N ALA A 160 3.12 -15.18 -13.20
CA ALA A 160 2.40 -14.67 -12.03
C ALA A 160 3.38 -14.05 -11.03
N THR A 161 3.05 -12.86 -10.59
CA THR A 161 3.77 -12.09 -9.56
C THR A 161 3.00 -12.12 -8.23
N ASP A 162 1.67 -12.33 -8.28
CA ASP A 162 0.80 -12.47 -7.10
C ASP A 162 0.11 -13.85 -7.08
N ASP A 163 0.17 -14.56 -5.94
CA ASP A 163 -0.49 -15.86 -5.76
C ASP A 163 -1.98 -15.68 -5.41
N ASP A 164 -2.84 -15.95 -6.39
CA ASP A 164 -4.30 -15.85 -6.26
C ASP A 164 -4.95 -17.06 -5.57
N SER A 165 -4.15 -18.01 -5.08
CA SER A 165 -4.59 -19.28 -4.47
C SER A 165 -5.45 -20.16 -5.41
N SER A 166 -5.30 -20.00 -6.71
CA SER A 166 -6.05 -20.75 -7.74
C SER A 166 -5.44 -22.10 -8.09
N CYS A 167 -4.34 -22.52 -7.46
CA CYS A 167 -3.60 -23.71 -7.79
C CYS A 167 -4.47 -24.98 -7.80
N VAL A 168 -4.42 -25.74 -8.90
CA VAL A 168 -5.08 -27.03 -9.04
C VAL A 168 -4.05 -28.14 -9.27
N TYR A 169 -4.29 -29.29 -8.67
CA TYR A 169 -3.33 -30.39 -8.65
C TYR A 169 -3.95 -31.67 -9.18
N ALA A 170 -3.22 -32.40 -10.01
CA ALA A 170 -3.60 -33.74 -10.46
C ALA A 170 -3.51 -34.74 -9.31
N THR A 171 -4.47 -35.66 -9.24
CA THR A 171 -4.56 -36.73 -8.22
C THR A 171 -4.87 -38.08 -8.88
N GLY A 172 -4.45 -39.18 -8.26
CA GLY A 172 -4.72 -40.53 -8.78
C GLY A 172 -4.15 -40.75 -10.18
N CYS A 173 -5.03 -41.04 -11.15
CA CYS A 173 -4.66 -41.26 -12.54
C CYS A 173 -4.53 -39.97 -13.38
N GLU A 174 -4.85 -38.82 -12.80
CA GLU A 174 -4.78 -37.54 -13.51
C GLU A 174 -3.34 -37.10 -13.78
N THR A 175 -3.15 -36.32 -14.83
CA THR A 175 -1.90 -35.63 -15.13
C THR A 175 -2.15 -34.18 -15.50
N CYS A 176 -1.11 -33.35 -15.50
CA CYS A 176 -1.22 -31.98 -15.99
C CYS A 176 -0.97 -31.94 -17.50
N SER A 177 -1.67 -31.05 -18.22
CA SER A 177 -1.51 -30.83 -19.66
C SER A 177 -0.13 -30.26 -20.05
N GLY A 178 0.56 -29.59 -19.09
CA GLY A 178 1.97 -29.18 -19.20
C GLY A 178 2.21 -27.75 -19.64
N GLU A 179 1.17 -26.93 -19.79
CA GLU A 179 1.31 -25.48 -19.99
C GLU A 179 1.82 -24.82 -18.71
N THR A 180 2.56 -23.69 -18.88
CA THR A 180 3.16 -22.93 -17.77
C THR A 180 2.77 -21.45 -17.80
N ASP A 181 1.67 -21.14 -18.44
CA ASP A 181 1.13 -19.79 -18.63
C ASP A 181 -0.20 -19.56 -17.90
N GLY A 182 -0.52 -20.43 -16.95
CA GLY A 182 -1.77 -20.39 -16.18
C GLY A 182 -2.95 -21.08 -16.89
N THR A 183 -2.79 -21.51 -18.15
CA THR A 183 -3.88 -22.17 -18.91
C THR A 183 -3.88 -23.69 -18.79
N GLY A 184 -2.90 -24.24 -18.09
CA GLY A 184 -2.81 -25.67 -17.88
C GLY A 184 -3.99 -26.25 -17.12
N THR A 185 -4.37 -27.46 -17.51
CA THR A 185 -5.55 -28.19 -17.02
C THR A 185 -5.17 -29.57 -16.51
N ILE A 186 -6.07 -30.13 -15.70
CA ILE A 186 -6.01 -31.55 -15.35
C ILE A 186 -6.47 -32.37 -16.55
N VAL A 187 -5.74 -33.42 -16.87
CA VAL A 187 -6.06 -34.45 -17.84
C VAL A 187 -6.43 -35.70 -17.08
N ASP A 188 -7.65 -36.16 -17.26
CA ASP A 188 -8.14 -37.42 -16.73
C ASP A 188 -7.63 -38.59 -17.59
N ASN A 189 -7.04 -39.60 -16.95
CA ASN A 189 -6.55 -40.81 -17.59
C ASN A 189 -7.15 -42.05 -16.96
N ASP A 190 -8.42 -41.97 -16.51
CA ASP A 190 -9.25 -43.05 -16.02
C ASP A 190 -10.64 -42.89 -16.69
N SER A 191 -10.76 -43.40 -17.92
CA SER A 191 -11.88 -43.10 -18.82
C SER A 191 -13.22 -43.66 -18.36
N ASP A 192 -13.20 -44.70 -17.50
CA ASP A 192 -14.40 -45.34 -16.98
C ASP A 192 -14.62 -45.16 -15.48
N ASP A 193 -13.72 -44.37 -14.80
CA ASP A 193 -13.79 -44.00 -13.41
C ASP A 193 -13.74 -45.21 -12.43
N ASP A 194 -13.09 -46.32 -12.81
CA ASP A 194 -13.02 -47.54 -11.99
C ASP A 194 -11.84 -47.53 -10.99
N GLY A 195 -10.92 -46.57 -11.13
CA GLY A 195 -9.75 -46.37 -10.29
C GLY A 195 -8.47 -47.05 -10.79
N VAL A 196 -8.51 -47.63 -12.01
CA VAL A 196 -7.35 -48.09 -12.76
C VAL A 196 -7.10 -47.12 -13.89
N CYS A 197 -5.85 -46.67 -14.04
CA CYS A 197 -5.55 -45.71 -15.10
C CYS A 197 -5.58 -46.39 -16.48
N ASP A 198 -6.05 -45.69 -17.54
CA ASP A 198 -6.13 -46.18 -18.92
C ASP A 198 -4.87 -46.95 -19.39
N ALA A 199 -3.69 -46.50 -18.93
CA ALA A 199 -2.41 -47.11 -19.30
C ALA A 199 -2.14 -48.46 -18.60
N ASP A 200 -2.79 -48.71 -17.47
CA ASP A 200 -2.68 -49.92 -16.67
C ASP A 200 -3.86 -50.87 -16.87
N GLU A 201 -4.84 -50.49 -17.71
CA GLU A 201 -6.00 -51.27 -18.08
C GLU A 201 -5.63 -52.59 -18.74
N VAL A 202 -6.33 -53.62 -18.32
CA VAL A 202 -6.31 -54.96 -18.96
C VAL A 202 -7.66 -55.23 -19.57
N ALA A 203 -7.78 -55.05 -20.87
CA ALA A 203 -9.01 -55.33 -21.61
C ALA A 203 -9.32 -56.82 -21.64
N GLY A 204 -10.60 -57.18 -21.46
CA GLY A 204 -11.03 -58.56 -21.48
C GLY A 204 -12.46 -58.75 -21.01
N CYS A 205 -12.96 -59.98 -21.15
CA CYS A 205 -14.29 -60.32 -20.64
C CYS A 205 -14.30 -60.43 -19.11
N GLN A 206 -15.09 -59.56 -18.46
CA GLN A 206 -15.25 -59.51 -16.99
C GLN A 206 -16.41 -60.38 -16.46
N ASP A 207 -17.22 -61.01 -17.34
CA ASP A 207 -18.32 -61.87 -16.91
C ASP A 207 -17.82 -63.28 -16.59
N ALA A 208 -17.88 -63.67 -15.31
CA ALA A 208 -17.48 -65.01 -14.84
C ALA A 208 -18.28 -66.17 -15.43
N LEU A 209 -19.40 -65.91 -16.11
CA LEU A 209 -20.19 -66.93 -16.81
C LEU A 209 -19.73 -67.13 -18.25
N ALA A 210 -18.91 -66.27 -18.81
CA ALA A 210 -18.34 -66.41 -20.12
C ALA A 210 -17.19 -67.42 -20.16
N CYS A 211 -17.04 -68.12 -21.30
CA CYS A 211 -15.98 -69.10 -21.44
C CYS A 211 -14.58 -68.43 -21.49
N ASN A 212 -14.46 -67.25 -22.03
CA ASN A 212 -13.24 -66.47 -22.08
C ASN A 212 -13.15 -65.45 -20.96
N TYR A 213 -13.71 -65.73 -19.81
CA TYR A 213 -13.56 -64.87 -18.61
C TYR A 213 -12.10 -64.63 -18.27
N ASN A 214 -11.76 -63.35 -18.06
CA ASN A 214 -10.43 -62.94 -17.61
C ASN A 214 -10.52 -62.32 -16.21
N ALA A 215 -10.09 -63.01 -15.22
CA ALA A 215 -10.12 -62.56 -13.81
C ALA A 215 -9.16 -61.35 -13.57
N ALA A 216 -8.22 -61.06 -14.49
CA ALA A 216 -7.32 -59.93 -14.41
C ALA A 216 -7.80 -58.73 -15.26
N ALA A 217 -8.93 -58.87 -16.02
CA ALA A 217 -9.44 -57.75 -16.78
C ALA A 217 -9.99 -56.65 -15.85
N THR A 218 -9.54 -55.43 -16.11
CA THR A 218 -9.99 -54.20 -15.46
C THR A 218 -10.93 -53.40 -16.37
N ASP A 219 -10.80 -53.56 -17.70
CA ASP A 219 -11.72 -52.98 -18.68
C ASP A 219 -12.48 -54.05 -19.46
N ASN A 220 -13.79 -53.89 -19.58
CA ASN A 220 -14.66 -54.81 -20.30
C ASN A 220 -14.71 -54.49 -21.81
N ASP A 221 -13.97 -55.28 -22.61
CA ASP A 221 -13.86 -55.13 -24.06
C ASP A 221 -15.05 -55.67 -24.85
N SER A 222 -16.10 -56.10 -24.19
CA SER A 222 -17.29 -56.73 -24.79
C SER A 222 -17.00 -58.01 -25.58
N SER A 223 -15.90 -58.68 -25.32
CA SER A 223 -15.45 -59.90 -26.01
C SER A 223 -16.07 -61.19 -25.46
N CYS A 224 -16.95 -61.12 -24.45
CA CYS A 224 -17.49 -62.28 -23.79
C CYS A 224 -18.18 -63.26 -24.72
N VAL A 225 -17.78 -64.54 -24.63
CA VAL A 225 -18.38 -65.64 -25.38
C VAL A 225 -18.99 -66.65 -24.41
N TYR A 226 -20.12 -67.17 -24.74
CA TYR A 226 -20.91 -68.03 -23.85
C TYR A 226 -21.18 -69.36 -24.51
N ALA A 227 -21.07 -70.42 -23.74
CA ALA A 227 -21.48 -71.79 -24.16
C ALA A 227 -23.01 -71.88 -24.28
N THR A 228 -23.51 -72.56 -25.31
CA THR A 228 -24.94 -72.78 -25.60
C THR A 228 -25.18 -74.22 -25.89
N GLY A 229 -26.40 -74.72 -25.59
CA GLY A 229 -26.78 -76.12 -25.91
C GLY A 229 -25.93 -77.15 -25.22
N CYS A 230 -25.21 -77.98 -25.98
CA CYS A 230 -24.31 -79.02 -25.48
C CYS A 230 -22.87 -78.53 -25.21
N GLU A 231 -22.60 -77.25 -25.44
CA GLU A 231 -21.29 -76.68 -25.24
C GLU A 231 -20.97 -76.47 -23.75
N THR A 232 -19.69 -76.51 -23.36
CA THR A 232 -19.20 -76.17 -22.11
C THR A 232 -17.99 -75.23 -22.23
N CYS A 233 -17.59 -74.52 -21.17
CA CYS A 233 -16.35 -73.75 -21.14
C CYS A 233 -15.17 -74.65 -20.76
N SER A 234 -13.99 -74.39 -21.34
CA SER A 234 -12.75 -75.12 -21.03
C SER A 234 -12.25 -74.89 -19.58
N GLY A 235 -12.68 -73.75 -18.91
CA GLY A 235 -12.49 -73.48 -17.48
C GLY A 235 -11.32 -72.63 -17.13
N GLU A 236 -10.55 -72.09 -18.07
CA GLU A 236 -9.55 -71.07 -17.86
C GLU A 236 -10.20 -69.76 -17.44
N THR A 237 -9.50 -69.00 -16.61
CA THR A 237 -9.97 -67.66 -16.08
C THR A 237 -8.99 -66.54 -16.39
N ASP A 238 -8.16 -66.72 -17.39
CA ASP A 238 -7.14 -65.76 -17.83
C ASP A 238 -7.42 -65.12 -19.19
N GLY A 239 -8.65 -65.23 -19.65
CA GLY A 239 -9.09 -64.76 -20.97
C GLY A 239 -8.84 -65.75 -22.13
N THR A 240 -8.13 -66.86 -21.90
CA THR A 240 -7.79 -67.86 -22.94
C THR A 240 -8.80 -68.95 -23.06
N GLY A 241 -9.80 -68.95 -22.17
CA GLY A 241 -10.85 -69.97 -22.19
C GLY A 241 -11.67 -70.00 -23.50
N THR A 242 -12.05 -71.22 -23.90
CA THR A 242 -12.75 -71.50 -25.17
C THR A 242 -14.02 -72.29 -24.93
N ILE A 243 -14.89 -72.24 -25.90
CA ILE A 243 -16.05 -73.12 -25.94
C ILE A 243 -15.55 -74.51 -26.34
N VAL A 244 -16.03 -75.52 -25.64
CA VAL A 244 -15.83 -76.94 -25.90
C VAL A 244 -17.15 -77.49 -26.37
N ASP A 245 -17.18 -77.97 -27.58
CA ASP A 245 -18.31 -78.63 -28.19
C ASP A 245 -18.39 -80.06 -27.64
N ASN A 246 -19.57 -80.49 -27.16
CA ASN A 246 -19.86 -81.82 -26.63
C ASN A 246 -21.01 -82.51 -27.37
N ASP A 247 -21.15 -82.16 -28.66
CA ASP A 247 -22.05 -82.79 -29.62
C ASP A 247 -21.26 -83.12 -30.88
N SER A 248 -20.51 -84.26 -30.83
CA SER A 248 -19.51 -84.62 -31.86
C SER A 248 -20.03 -84.89 -33.24
N ASP A 249 -21.30 -85.18 -33.39
CA ASP A 249 -21.94 -85.48 -34.68
C ASP A 249 -23.00 -84.42 -35.08
N ASP A 250 -23.14 -83.35 -34.28
CA ASP A 250 -24.03 -82.20 -34.51
C ASP A 250 -25.54 -82.62 -34.67
N ASP A 251 -26.00 -83.67 -33.97
CA ASP A 251 -27.36 -84.11 -34.06
C ASP A 251 -28.31 -83.42 -33.04
N GLY A 252 -27.79 -82.63 -32.12
CA GLY A 252 -28.52 -81.89 -31.12
C GLY A 252 -28.71 -82.67 -29.81
N VAL A 253 -28.10 -83.83 -29.65
CA VAL A 253 -27.96 -84.62 -28.39
C VAL A 253 -26.52 -84.57 -27.91
N CYS A 254 -26.31 -84.18 -26.66
CA CYS A 254 -24.94 -84.09 -26.15
C CYS A 254 -24.29 -85.49 -26.03
N ASP A 255 -23.01 -85.63 -26.34
CA ASP A 255 -22.24 -86.88 -26.32
C ASP A 255 -22.45 -87.67 -25.00
N ALA A 256 -22.68 -86.96 -23.87
CA ALA A 256 -22.95 -87.61 -22.61
C ALA A 256 -24.33 -88.22 -22.47
N ASP A 257 -25.29 -87.76 -23.28
CA ASP A 257 -26.69 -88.26 -23.31
C ASP A 257 -26.93 -89.23 -24.47
N GLU A 258 -25.94 -89.46 -25.32
CA GLU A 258 -26.00 -90.44 -26.41
C GLU A 258 -26.04 -91.89 -25.88
N ILE A 259 -26.97 -92.63 -26.38
CA ILE A 259 -27.08 -94.05 -26.08
C ILE A 259 -26.23 -94.81 -27.07
N ALA A 260 -25.09 -95.37 -26.63
CA ALA A 260 -24.29 -96.23 -27.52
C ALA A 260 -25.13 -97.34 -28.18
N GLY A 261 -25.29 -97.20 -29.49
CA GLY A 261 -25.81 -97.94 -30.53
C GLY A 261 -26.57 -99.23 -30.31
N CYS A 262 -27.70 -99.30 -30.91
CA CYS A 262 -28.26 -100.56 -31.40
C CYS A 262 -27.85 -100.80 -32.81
#